data_8f5333be313b74f780a23a1d019b3582
#
_entry.id   8f5333be313b74f780a23a1d019b3582
#
_cell.length_a   1.000
_cell.length_b   1.000
_cell.length_c   1.000
_cell.angle_alpha   90.00
_cell.angle_beta   90.00
_cell.angle_gamma   90.00
#
_symmetry.space_group_name_H-M   'P 1'
#
loop_
_entity.id
_entity.type
_entity.pdbx_description
1 polymer ?
#
loop_
_entity_poly.entity_id
_entity_poly.type
_entity_poly.pdbx_seq_one_letter_code
_entity_poly.pdbx_strand_id
1 'polypeptide(L)'
;MTTLTRADWEQRAKDLKIEGRAYINGEYTAAASGETFECISPVDGRLLTTVASCDVADAQRAVENARATFNSGVWSRLAPAKRKATMIRFAALLKENAEELALLETLDMGKPISDSLGIDVPGAANALSWSGEAIDKIYDEVAATPHDQLGLVTREPVGVVGAIVPWNFPLMMACWKLGPALSTGNSVILKPSEKSPLTAIRIAALAVEAGIPKGVFNVLPGYGHTVGNALALHMDVDTLVFTGSTKIAKQLLIRSGESNMKRVWLEAGGKSPNIVFADAPDLQAAAESAAGAIAFNQGEVCTAGSRLLVERSIKDKFLPLVIAALKGWKPGNPLDPATNVGALVDTQQMNTVLSYIEAGHADGAKLVAGGKRTLEETGGTYVEPTIFDGVTNAMKIAQEEIFGPVLSVITFDSAEEAIAIANDTQYGLAAAVWTADISKAHLTAKALRAGSVWVNQYDGGDMTAPFGGFKQSGNGRDKSLHAFDKYTELKATWIKL
;
A
#
# COMPACT_ATOMS: atom_id res chain seq x y z
N MET A 1 -9.81 28.21 0.18
CA MET A 1 -10.35 27.53 1.37
C MET A 1 -9.49 27.97 2.55
N THR A 2 -10.09 28.33 3.69
CA THR A 2 -9.36 28.62 4.92
C THR A 2 -8.72 27.31 5.38
N THR A 3 -7.41 27.32 5.62
CA THR A 3 -6.71 26.11 6.12
C THR A 3 -7.23 25.81 7.52
N LEU A 4 -7.77 24.62 7.74
CA LEU A 4 -8.26 24.17 9.04
C LEU A 4 -7.09 24.11 10.03
N THR A 5 -7.32 24.58 11.24
CA THR A 5 -6.35 24.54 12.35
C THR A 5 -6.42 23.18 13.07
N ARG A 6 -5.46 22.92 13.95
CA ARG A 6 -5.49 21.76 14.84
C ARG A 6 -6.80 21.71 15.66
N ALA A 7 -7.23 22.83 16.22
CA ALA A 7 -8.46 22.89 17.01
C ALA A 7 -9.71 22.55 16.17
N ASP A 8 -9.76 22.97 14.89
CA ASP A 8 -10.84 22.61 13.98
C ASP A 8 -10.87 21.10 13.71
N TRP A 9 -9.71 20.47 13.50
CA TRP A 9 -9.60 19.02 13.30
C TRP A 9 -9.95 18.22 14.57
N GLU A 10 -9.49 18.67 15.73
CA GLU A 10 -9.87 18.05 17.01
C GLU A 10 -11.38 18.14 17.28
N GLN A 11 -12.03 19.27 16.92
CA GLN A 11 -13.48 19.37 17.03
C GLN A 11 -14.21 18.44 16.06
N ARG A 12 -13.78 18.40 14.80
CA ARG A 12 -14.34 17.45 13.82
C ARG A 12 -14.17 16.00 14.22
N ALA A 13 -13.04 15.65 14.83
CA ALA A 13 -12.78 14.31 15.34
C ALA A 13 -13.72 13.90 16.49
N LYS A 14 -14.19 14.87 17.30
CA LYS A 14 -15.19 14.63 18.36
C LYS A 14 -16.59 14.44 17.79
N ASP A 15 -16.91 15.17 16.70
CA ASP A 15 -18.23 15.14 16.06
C ASP A 15 -18.39 13.99 15.06
N LEU A 16 -17.29 13.31 14.71
CA LEU A 16 -17.24 12.25 13.71
C LEU A 16 -18.05 11.02 14.16
N LYS A 17 -19.00 10.61 13.33
CA LYS A 17 -19.76 9.38 13.53
C LYS A 17 -19.08 8.24 12.78
N ILE A 18 -18.46 7.34 13.50
CA ILE A 18 -17.68 6.25 12.92
C ILE A 18 -18.55 5.00 12.81
N GLU A 19 -18.67 4.49 11.59
CA GLU A 19 -19.32 3.21 11.30
C GLU A 19 -18.31 2.06 11.41
N GLY A 20 -18.63 1.03 12.19
CA GLY A 20 -17.76 -0.13 12.41
C GLY A 20 -18.32 -1.46 11.87
N ARG A 21 -19.51 -1.47 11.26
CA ARG A 21 -20.13 -2.71 10.75
C ARG A 21 -19.52 -3.13 9.42
N ALA A 22 -19.62 -4.42 9.09
CA ALA A 22 -19.34 -4.93 7.77
C ALA A 22 -20.30 -4.34 6.73
N TYR A 23 -19.90 -4.35 5.45
CA TYR A 23 -20.75 -3.90 4.37
C TYR A 23 -20.96 -5.03 3.35
N ILE A 24 -22.16 -5.61 3.33
CA ILE A 24 -22.50 -6.75 2.47
C ILE A 24 -23.79 -6.46 1.73
N ASN A 25 -23.80 -6.72 0.43
CA ASN A 25 -24.97 -6.51 -0.43
C ASN A 25 -25.58 -5.09 -0.35
N GLY A 26 -24.73 -4.08 -0.25
CA GLY A 26 -25.17 -2.68 -0.22
C GLY A 26 -25.75 -2.22 1.12
N GLU A 27 -25.48 -2.93 2.22
CA GLU A 27 -26.00 -2.62 3.55
C GLU A 27 -24.96 -2.84 4.65
N TYR A 28 -24.97 -1.99 5.68
CA TYR A 28 -24.17 -2.19 6.88
C TYR A 28 -24.78 -3.32 7.73
N THR A 29 -23.96 -4.32 8.03
CA THR A 29 -24.40 -5.50 8.80
C THR A 29 -23.42 -5.81 9.95
N ALA A 30 -23.93 -6.33 11.06
CA ALA A 30 -23.08 -6.93 12.08
C ALA A 30 -22.41 -8.21 11.54
N ALA A 31 -21.32 -8.64 12.18
CA ALA A 31 -20.77 -9.97 11.95
C ALA A 31 -21.82 -11.04 12.28
N ALA A 32 -21.79 -12.17 11.57
CA ALA A 32 -22.74 -13.27 11.78
C ALA A 32 -22.69 -13.83 13.22
N SER A 33 -21.51 -13.83 13.82
CA SER A 33 -21.29 -14.21 15.22
C SER A 33 -21.77 -13.16 16.23
N GLY A 34 -21.96 -11.91 15.80
CA GLY A 34 -22.15 -10.75 16.68
C GLY A 34 -20.85 -10.22 17.31
N GLU A 35 -19.72 -10.87 17.08
CA GLU A 35 -18.42 -10.49 17.65
C GLU A 35 -17.90 -9.18 17.05
N THR A 36 -17.18 -8.43 17.88
CA THR A 36 -16.52 -7.18 17.50
C THR A 36 -15.10 -7.11 18.05
N PHE A 37 -14.29 -6.21 17.52
CA PHE A 37 -12.99 -5.84 18.09
C PHE A 37 -12.91 -4.32 18.24
N GLU A 38 -12.06 -3.89 19.16
CA GLU A 38 -11.83 -2.47 19.41
C GLU A 38 -10.93 -1.85 18.34
N CYS A 39 -11.34 -0.72 17.78
CA CYS A 39 -10.51 0.14 16.95
C CYS A 39 -9.95 1.26 17.85
N ILE A 40 -8.66 1.17 18.16
CA ILE A 40 -7.95 2.07 19.07
C ILE A 40 -7.10 3.04 18.25
N SER A 41 -7.23 4.34 18.51
CA SER A 41 -6.39 5.34 17.87
C SER A 41 -4.94 5.27 18.36
N PRO A 42 -3.95 5.16 17.47
CA PRO A 42 -2.54 5.24 17.85
C PRO A 42 -2.10 6.63 18.31
N VAL A 43 -2.92 7.65 18.05
CA VAL A 43 -2.62 9.04 18.36
C VAL A 43 -2.55 9.29 19.87
N ASP A 44 -3.50 8.68 20.62
CA ASP A 44 -3.69 8.95 22.06
C ASP A 44 -4.20 7.73 22.83
N GLY A 45 -4.30 6.56 22.22
CA GLY A 45 -4.75 5.32 22.83
C GLY A 45 -6.26 5.24 23.09
N ARG A 46 -7.07 6.21 22.64
CA ARG A 46 -8.51 6.20 22.84
C ARG A 46 -9.23 5.20 21.96
N LEU A 47 -10.33 4.65 22.43
CA LEU A 47 -11.26 3.88 21.64
C LEU A 47 -11.98 4.80 20.65
N LEU A 48 -11.89 4.49 19.36
CA LEU A 48 -12.62 5.18 18.29
C LEU A 48 -14.03 4.61 18.14
N THR A 49 -14.10 3.28 17.96
CA THR A 49 -15.35 2.53 17.81
C THR A 49 -15.10 1.04 18.02
N THR A 50 -16.16 0.24 18.07
CA THR A 50 -16.08 -1.21 17.91
C THR A 50 -16.37 -1.59 16.46
N VAL A 51 -15.60 -2.53 15.92
CA VAL A 51 -15.67 -2.96 14.52
C VAL A 51 -16.12 -4.42 14.45
N ALA A 52 -16.97 -4.76 13.49
CA ALA A 52 -17.44 -6.13 13.28
C ALA A 52 -16.26 -7.09 13.04
N SER A 53 -16.20 -8.18 13.82
CA SER A 53 -15.20 -9.24 13.66
C SER A 53 -15.75 -10.34 12.76
N CYS A 54 -15.70 -10.09 11.43
CA CYS A 54 -16.19 -11.05 10.44
C CYS A 54 -15.40 -12.35 10.48
N ASP A 55 -16.09 -13.45 10.24
CA ASP A 55 -15.54 -14.81 10.25
C ASP A 55 -15.84 -15.59 8.95
N VAL A 56 -15.75 -16.91 9.03
CA VAL A 56 -16.01 -17.82 7.89
C VAL A 56 -17.44 -17.70 7.37
N ALA A 57 -18.44 -17.53 8.25
CA ALA A 57 -19.84 -17.40 7.85
C ALA A 57 -20.10 -16.09 7.09
N ASP A 58 -19.45 -14.98 7.50
CA ASP A 58 -19.52 -13.71 6.78
C ASP A 58 -18.82 -13.79 5.42
N ALA A 59 -17.66 -14.47 5.36
CA ALA A 59 -16.97 -14.72 4.10
C ALA A 59 -17.83 -15.51 3.13
N GLN A 60 -18.47 -16.60 3.59
CA GLN A 60 -19.40 -17.41 2.78
C GLN A 60 -20.54 -16.55 2.23
N ARG A 61 -21.22 -15.79 3.09
CA ARG A 61 -22.35 -14.92 2.71
C ARG A 61 -21.93 -13.86 1.70
N ALA A 62 -20.78 -13.24 1.89
CA ALA A 62 -20.27 -12.21 0.98
C ALA A 62 -19.85 -12.78 -0.37
N VAL A 63 -19.22 -13.96 -0.41
CA VAL A 63 -18.83 -14.63 -1.65
C VAL A 63 -20.06 -15.10 -2.44
N GLU A 64 -21.04 -15.73 -1.79
CA GLU A 64 -22.31 -16.11 -2.44
C GLU A 64 -23.01 -14.90 -3.05
N ASN A 65 -23.08 -13.80 -2.32
CA ASN A 65 -23.65 -12.55 -2.83
C ASN A 65 -22.86 -11.98 -4.02
N ALA A 66 -21.53 -11.88 -3.91
CA ALA A 66 -20.67 -11.40 -4.97
C ALA A 66 -20.77 -12.28 -6.23
N ARG A 67 -20.82 -13.60 -6.07
CA ARG A 67 -20.97 -14.57 -7.15
C ARG A 67 -22.32 -14.45 -7.85
N ALA A 68 -23.42 -14.38 -7.10
CA ALA A 68 -24.74 -14.17 -7.64
C ALA A 68 -24.84 -12.87 -8.42
N THR A 69 -24.28 -11.79 -7.86
CA THR A 69 -24.23 -10.46 -8.51
C THR A 69 -23.41 -10.49 -9.80
N PHE A 70 -22.23 -11.11 -9.79
CA PHE A 70 -21.40 -11.27 -10.98
C PHE A 70 -22.14 -12.04 -12.08
N ASN A 71 -22.73 -13.18 -11.76
CA ASN A 71 -23.44 -14.04 -12.70
C ASN A 71 -24.69 -13.36 -13.29
N SER A 72 -25.35 -12.47 -12.55
CA SER A 72 -26.51 -11.70 -13.04
C SER A 72 -26.14 -10.80 -14.23
N GLY A 73 -24.88 -10.38 -14.32
CA GLY A 73 -24.38 -9.49 -15.37
C GLY A 73 -24.71 -8.01 -15.15
N VAL A 74 -25.32 -7.65 -14.01
CA VAL A 74 -25.71 -6.25 -13.72
C VAL A 74 -24.53 -5.30 -13.77
N TRP A 75 -23.32 -5.77 -13.47
CA TRP A 75 -22.07 -5.04 -13.56
C TRP A 75 -21.11 -5.61 -14.60
N SER A 76 -20.89 -6.93 -14.62
CA SER A 76 -19.94 -7.60 -15.50
C SER A 76 -20.28 -7.42 -17.00
N ARG A 77 -21.58 -7.35 -17.33
CA ARG A 77 -22.07 -7.12 -18.69
C ARG A 77 -22.56 -5.69 -18.94
N LEU A 78 -22.39 -4.78 -17.96
CA LEU A 78 -22.71 -3.37 -18.16
C LEU A 78 -21.79 -2.76 -19.22
N ALA A 79 -22.36 -1.94 -20.10
CA ALA A 79 -21.58 -1.28 -21.17
C ALA A 79 -20.35 -0.55 -20.59
N PRO A 80 -19.15 -0.68 -21.20
CA PRO A 80 -17.90 -0.09 -20.70
C PRO A 80 -18.01 1.41 -20.39
N ALA A 81 -18.68 2.19 -21.26
CA ALA A 81 -18.91 3.61 -21.04
C ALA A 81 -19.70 3.94 -19.77
N LYS A 82 -20.66 3.09 -19.40
CA LYS A 82 -21.43 3.26 -18.16
C LYS A 82 -20.57 2.91 -16.93
N ARG A 83 -19.81 1.81 -16.97
CA ARG A 83 -18.84 1.49 -15.89
C ARG A 83 -17.85 2.62 -15.69
N LYS A 84 -17.27 3.15 -16.79
CA LYS A 84 -16.35 4.30 -16.75
C LYS A 84 -16.98 5.49 -16.03
N ALA A 85 -18.18 5.90 -16.42
CA ALA A 85 -18.88 7.04 -15.79
C ALA A 85 -19.09 6.80 -14.28
N THR A 86 -19.47 5.59 -13.88
CA THR A 86 -19.67 5.21 -12.48
C THR A 86 -18.33 5.26 -11.69
N MET A 87 -17.24 4.76 -12.26
CA MET A 87 -15.91 4.81 -11.61
C MET A 87 -15.42 6.25 -11.43
N ILE A 88 -15.65 7.12 -12.43
CA ILE A 88 -15.33 8.56 -12.32
C ILE A 88 -16.19 9.24 -11.25
N ARG A 89 -17.48 8.90 -11.16
CA ARG A 89 -18.36 9.41 -10.09
C ARG A 89 -17.92 8.93 -8.71
N PHE A 90 -17.49 7.67 -8.59
CA PHE A 90 -16.96 7.14 -7.34
C PHE A 90 -15.70 7.91 -6.89
N ALA A 91 -14.77 8.17 -7.81
CA ALA A 91 -13.61 9.01 -7.54
C ALA A 91 -13.98 10.45 -7.10
N ALA A 92 -15.00 11.04 -7.73
CA ALA A 92 -15.51 12.34 -7.35
C ALA A 92 -16.07 12.35 -5.93
N LEU A 93 -16.83 11.32 -5.55
CA LEU A 93 -17.37 11.17 -4.19
C LEU A 93 -16.28 11.08 -3.12
N LEU A 94 -15.13 10.42 -3.41
CA LEU A 94 -14.01 10.43 -2.48
C LEU A 94 -13.49 11.86 -2.25
N LYS A 95 -13.38 12.66 -3.32
CA LYS A 95 -12.93 14.06 -3.22
C LYS A 95 -13.97 14.95 -2.50
N GLU A 96 -15.25 14.71 -2.73
CA GLU A 96 -16.34 15.43 -2.06
C GLU A 96 -16.38 15.14 -0.55
N ASN A 97 -15.91 13.95 -0.12
CA ASN A 97 -15.82 13.52 1.28
C ASN A 97 -14.38 13.55 1.82
N ALA A 98 -13.50 14.36 1.22
CA ALA A 98 -12.05 14.31 1.51
C ALA A 98 -11.71 14.54 2.99
N GLU A 99 -12.36 15.50 3.64
CA GLU A 99 -12.07 15.83 5.04
C GLU A 99 -12.50 14.71 5.99
N GLU A 100 -13.64 14.05 5.76
CA GLU A 100 -14.10 12.90 6.51
C GLU A 100 -13.14 11.71 6.34
N LEU A 101 -12.80 11.38 5.10
CA LEU A 101 -11.90 10.26 4.78
C LEU A 101 -10.49 10.47 5.34
N ALA A 102 -9.94 11.68 5.19
CA ALA A 102 -8.63 12.02 5.74
C ALA A 102 -8.60 11.92 7.27
N LEU A 103 -9.68 12.36 7.93
CA LEU A 103 -9.79 12.29 9.38
C LEU A 103 -9.90 10.85 9.88
N LEU A 104 -10.72 10.01 9.23
CA LEU A 104 -10.79 8.58 9.51
C LEU A 104 -9.42 7.91 9.36
N GLU A 105 -8.69 8.19 8.28
CA GLU A 105 -7.36 7.64 8.01
C GLU A 105 -6.34 8.06 9.09
N THR A 106 -6.32 9.35 9.44
CA THR A 106 -5.41 9.89 10.46
C THR A 106 -5.68 9.29 11.84
N LEU A 107 -6.94 9.18 12.23
CA LEU A 107 -7.31 8.62 13.54
C LEU A 107 -7.07 7.12 13.65
N ASP A 108 -7.24 6.40 12.55
CA ASP A 108 -7.21 4.95 12.45
C ASP A 108 -5.77 4.40 12.39
N MET A 109 -4.88 5.07 11.64
CA MET A 109 -3.51 4.58 11.45
C MET A 109 -2.40 5.50 11.95
N GLY A 110 -2.71 6.74 12.38
CA GLY A 110 -1.75 7.62 13.05
C GLY A 110 -0.97 8.59 12.16
N LYS A 111 -1.12 8.57 10.83
CA LYS A 111 -0.42 9.50 9.94
C LYS A 111 -0.90 10.95 10.07
N PRO A 112 -0.07 11.95 9.71
CA PRO A 112 -0.46 13.34 9.72
C PRO A 112 -1.68 13.63 8.84
N ILE A 113 -2.57 14.50 9.31
CA ILE A 113 -3.78 14.92 8.58
C ILE A 113 -3.45 15.62 7.26
N SER A 114 -2.29 16.30 7.20
CA SER A 114 -1.76 16.90 5.97
C SER A 114 -1.49 15.85 4.89
N ASP A 115 -0.97 14.69 5.26
CA ASP A 115 -0.67 13.60 4.35
C ASP A 115 -1.94 12.86 3.93
N SER A 116 -2.83 12.53 4.89
CA SER A 116 -4.13 11.91 4.58
C SER A 116 -4.94 12.75 3.61
N LEU A 117 -5.02 14.08 3.84
CA LEU A 117 -5.78 15.00 3.01
C LEU A 117 -5.10 15.36 1.69
N GLY A 118 -3.76 15.54 1.71
CA GLY A 118 -3.00 16.02 0.56
C GLY A 118 -2.47 14.92 -0.36
N ILE A 119 -2.33 13.69 0.15
CA ILE A 119 -1.73 12.56 -0.58
C ILE A 119 -2.71 11.39 -0.70
N ASP A 120 -3.23 10.86 0.42
CA ASP A 120 -3.96 9.59 0.40
C ASP A 120 -5.32 9.70 -0.30
N VAL A 121 -6.14 10.68 0.08
CA VAL A 121 -7.46 10.86 -0.54
C VAL A 121 -7.35 11.22 -2.03
N PRO A 122 -6.50 12.19 -2.44
CA PRO A 122 -6.28 12.47 -3.86
C PRO A 122 -5.71 11.28 -4.62
N GLY A 123 -4.75 10.54 -4.04
CA GLY A 123 -4.15 9.34 -4.63
C GLY A 123 -5.16 8.22 -4.84
N ALA A 124 -6.01 7.96 -3.86
CA ALA A 124 -7.10 6.99 -3.93
C ALA A 124 -8.13 7.36 -5.01
N ALA A 125 -8.57 8.62 -5.03
CA ALA A 125 -9.49 9.11 -6.05
C ALA A 125 -8.88 9.04 -7.45
N ASN A 126 -7.59 9.38 -7.59
CA ASN A 126 -6.87 9.26 -8.85
C ASN A 126 -6.79 7.80 -9.33
N ALA A 127 -6.54 6.85 -8.44
CA ALA A 127 -6.50 5.42 -8.80
C ALA A 127 -7.83 4.92 -9.37
N LEU A 128 -8.96 5.35 -8.78
CA LEU A 128 -10.30 5.01 -9.29
C LEU A 128 -10.60 5.68 -10.63
N SER A 129 -10.35 7.00 -10.75
CA SER A 129 -10.63 7.73 -12.00
C SER A 129 -9.74 7.24 -13.13
N TRP A 130 -8.43 7.05 -12.89
CA TRP A 130 -7.49 6.56 -13.88
C TRP A 130 -7.89 5.17 -14.40
N SER A 131 -8.28 4.26 -13.48
CA SER A 131 -8.76 2.92 -13.85
C SER A 131 -10.06 3.00 -14.65
N GLY A 132 -10.98 3.89 -14.29
CA GLY A 132 -12.17 4.18 -15.06
C GLY A 132 -11.87 4.68 -16.46
N GLU A 133 -10.92 5.62 -16.59
CA GLU A 133 -10.45 6.15 -17.87
C GLU A 133 -9.75 5.08 -18.74
N ALA A 134 -9.14 4.06 -18.14
CA ALA A 134 -8.45 2.99 -18.85
C ALA A 134 -9.38 1.97 -19.52
N ILE A 135 -10.66 1.89 -19.12
CA ILE A 135 -11.61 0.87 -19.60
C ILE A 135 -11.68 0.80 -21.12
N ASP A 136 -11.68 1.94 -21.80
CA ASP A 136 -11.77 2.03 -23.26
C ASP A 136 -10.40 2.12 -23.97
N LYS A 137 -9.31 1.79 -23.26
CA LYS A 137 -7.92 1.82 -23.77
C LYS A 137 -7.23 0.46 -23.72
N ILE A 138 -7.94 -0.54 -23.22
CA ILE A 138 -7.48 -1.94 -23.20
C ILE A 138 -8.30 -2.67 -24.26
N TYR A 139 -7.60 -3.14 -25.31
CA TYR A 139 -8.26 -3.74 -26.47
C TYR A 139 -8.19 -5.26 -26.41
N ASP A 140 -9.19 -5.88 -27.02
CA ASP A 140 -9.17 -7.28 -27.46
C ASP A 140 -8.32 -7.39 -28.72
N GLU A 141 -7.90 -8.60 -29.09
CA GLU A 141 -7.00 -8.86 -30.19
C GLU A 141 -7.66 -9.74 -31.27
N VAL A 142 -7.24 -9.56 -32.51
CA VAL A 142 -7.60 -10.44 -33.62
C VAL A 142 -6.35 -11.18 -34.05
N ALA A 143 -6.37 -12.52 -33.94
CA ALA A 143 -5.22 -13.36 -34.30
C ALA A 143 -5.09 -13.50 -35.83
N ALA A 144 -3.84 -13.66 -36.30
CA ALA A 144 -3.61 -14.02 -37.69
C ALA A 144 -4.11 -15.43 -37.99
N THR A 145 -5.03 -15.56 -38.94
CA THR A 145 -5.70 -16.82 -39.26
C THR A 145 -5.75 -17.06 -40.78
N PRO A 146 -6.02 -18.31 -41.25
CA PRO A 146 -6.38 -18.57 -42.64
C PRO A 146 -7.60 -17.74 -43.08
N HIS A 147 -7.73 -17.49 -44.38
CA HIS A 147 -8.73 -16.59 -44.96
C HIS A 147 -10.21 -16.98 -44.56
N ASP A 148 -10.46 -18.26 -44.34
CA ASP A 148 -11.79 -18.81 -43.98
C ASP A 148 -11.98 -19.02 -42.47
N GLN A 149 -11.19 -18.33 -41.64
CA GLN A 149 -11.27 -18.39 -40.18
C GLN A 149 -11.08 -17.01 -39.56
N LEU A 150 -11.72 -16.82 -38.41
CA LEU A 150 -11.51 -15.64 -37.56
C LEU A 150 -11.14 -16.10 -36.14
N GLY A 151 -10.00 -15.64 -35.64
CA GLY A 151 -9.54 -15.85 -34.26
C GLY A 151 -9.68 -14.57 -33.45
N LEU A 152 -10.48 -14.60 -32.41
CA LEU A 152 -10.63 -13.51 -31.45
C LEU A 152 -9.94 -13.87 -30.13
N VAL A 153 -9.21 -12.91 -29.54
CA VAL A 153 -8.69 -13.02 -28.18
C VAL A 153 -9.35 -11.93 -27.34
N THR A 154 -10.28 -12.33 -26.49
CA THR A 154 -11.04 -11.38 -25.63
C THR A 154 -10.53 -11.40 -24.21
N ARG A 155 -10.62 -10.24 -23.53
CA ARG A 155 -10.34 -10.08 -22.10
C ARG A 155 -11.65 -10.13 -21.32
N GLU A 156 -11.82 -11.16 -20.51
CA GLU A 156 -13.03 -11.34 -19.71
C GLU A 156 -12.72 -11.11 -18.22
N PRO A 157 -13.66 -10.55 -17.42
CA PRO A 157 -13.46 -10.44 -15.99
C PRO A 157 -13.30 -11.83 -15.35
N VAL A 158 -12.36 -11.95 -14.39
CA VAL A 158 -12.11 -13.24 -13.72
C VAL A 158 -13.30 -13.72 -12.88
N GLY A 159 -14.11 -12.81 -12.32
CA GLY A 159 -15.29 -13.18 -11.51
C GLY A 159 -15.33 -12.49 -10.15
N VAL A 160 -15.12 -13.27 -9.08
CA VAL A 160 -15.08 -12.79 -7.70
C VAL A 160 -13.64 -12.60 -7.25
N VAL A 161 -13.30 -11.39 -6.87
CA VAL A 161 -11.96 -10.98 -6.41
C VAL A 161 -11.96 -10.86 -4.89
N GLY A 162 -11.10 -11.63 -4.21
CA GLY A 162 -10.73 -11.38 -2.81
C GLY A 162 -9.59 -10.37 -2.75
N ALA A 163 -9.78 -9.23 -2.13
CA ALA A 163 -8.76 -8.20 -1.95
C ALA A 163 -8.42 -8.04 -0.46
N ILE A 164 -7.16 -8.27 -0.10
CA ILE A 164 -6.67 -8.11 1.27
C ILE A 164 -5.64 -7.00 1.27
N VAL A 165 -5.88 -5.94 2.04
CA VAL A 165 -5.06 -4.72 2.03
C VAL A 165 -4.42 -4.43 3.37
N PRO A 166 -3.26 -3.75 3.39
CA PRO A 166 -2.51 -3.42 4.59
C PRO A 166 -3.11 -2.22 5.32
N TRP A 167 -2.43 -1.81 6.39
CA TRP A 167 -2.86 -0.75 7.28
C TRP A 167 -2.16 0.60 7.06
N ASN A 168 -1.06 0.64 6.32
CA ASN A 168 -0.21 1.85 6.23
C ASN A 168 -0.73 2.93 5.26
N PHE A 169 -1.48 2.55 4.22
CA PHE A 169 -2.19 3.43 3.30
C PHE A 169 -3.57 2.83 3.02
N PRO A 170 -4.46 2.74 4.04
CA PRO A 170 -5.68 1.94 3.97
C PRO A 170 -6.56 2.30 2.78
N LEU A 171 -6.87 3.59 2.60
CA LEU A 171 -7.70 4.08 1.51
C LEU A 171 -7.05 3.90 0.13
N MET A 172 -5.77 4.28 0.03
CA MET A 172 -5.06 4.23 -1.24
C MET A 172 -4.86 2.80 -1.72
N MET A 173 -4.43 1.88 -0.84
CA MET A 173 -4.24 0.47 -1.18
C MET A 173 -5.55 -0.23 -1.53
N ALA A 174 -6.64 0.11 -0.86
CA ALA A 174 -7.96 -0.34 -1.26
C ALA A 174 -8.29 0.10 -2.70
N CYS A 175 -8.09 1.38 -3.02
CA CYS A 175 -8.41 1.91 -4.34
C CYS A 175 -7.48 1.40 -5.47
N TRP A 176 -6.22 1.04 -5.17
CA TRP A 176 -5.34 0.39 -6.15
C TRP A 176 -5.84 -1.00 -6.54
N LYS A 177 -6.56 -1.70 -5.64
CA LYS A 177 -7.18 -3.00 -5.96
C LYS A 177 -8.57 -2.81 -6.58
N LEU A 178 -9.40 -1.91 -6.00
CA LEU A 178 -10.77 -1.66 -6.46
C LEU A 178 -10.82 -1.05 -7.86
N GLY A 179 -9.91 -0.11 -8.16
CA GLY A 179 -9.90 0.58 -9.44
C GLY A 179 -9.91 -0.39 -10.63
N PRO A 180 -8.86 -1.17 -10.87
CA PRO A 180 -8.81 -2.08 -12.00
C PRO A 180 -9.80 -3.26 -11.88
N ALA A 181 -10.07 -3.78 -10.67
CA ALA A 181 -11.01 -4.88 -10.47
C ALA A 181 -12.45 -4.52 -10.87
N LEU A 182 -12.95 -3.38 -10.39
CA LEU A 182 -14.29 -2.90 -10.73
C LEU A 182 -14.38 -2.44 -12.19
N SER A 183 -13.34 -1.78 -12.70
CA SER A 183 -13.30 -1.30 -14.09
C SER A 183 -13.39 -2.44 -15.10
N THR A 184 -12.86 -3.61 -14.79
CA THR A 184 -12.97 -4.82 -15.64
C THR A 184 -14.27 -5.58 -15.46
N GLY A 185 -15.14 -5.20 -14.51
CA GLY A 185 -16.47 -5.80 -14.33
C GLY A 185 -16.53 -6.91 -13.29
N ASN A 186 -15.55 -7.08 -12.46
CA ASN A 186 -15.54 -8.06 -11.37
C ASN A 186 -16.42 -7.64 -10.20
N SER A 187 -16.80 -8.60 -9.36
CA SER A 187 -17.28 -8.37 -8.00
C SER A 187 -16.12 -8.49 -7.03
N VAL A 188 -16.05 -7.61 -6.01
CA VAL A 188 -14.92 -7.52 -5.10
C VAL A 188 -15.36 -7.68 -3.65
N ILE A 189 -14.61 -8.48 -2.90
CA ILE A 189 -14.70 -8.59 -1.45
C ILE A 189 -13.40 -8.04 -0.87
N LEU A 190 -13.46 -6.89 -0.23
CA LEU A 190 -12.32 -6.22 0.39
C LEU A 190 -12.23 -6.59 1.87
N LYS A 191 -11.10 -7.14 2.26
CA LYS A 191 -10.72 -7.32 3.66
C LYS A 191 -9.67 -6.26 4.03
N PRO A 192 -10.05 -5.18 4.72
CA PRO A 192 -9.07 -4.22 5.27
C PRO A 192 -8.27 -4.84 6.41
N SER A 193 -7.13 -4.23 6.76
CA SER A 193 -6.46 -4.58 8.01
C SER A 193 -7.35 -4.30 9.21
N GLU A 194 -7.28 -5.14 10.23
CA GLU A 194 -7.93 -4.90 11.52
C GLU A 194 -7.39 -3.67 12.24
N LYS A 195 -6.19 -3.22 11.89
CA LYS A 195 -5.54 -2.03 12.47
C LYS A 195 -6.07 -0.71 11.90
N SER A 196 -6.61 -0.71 10.68
CA SER A 196 -7.11 0.50 10.01
C SER A 196 -8.27 0.19 9.04
N PRO A 197 -9.44 -0.22 9.54
CA PRO A 197 -10.56 -0.65 8.71
C PRO A 197 -11.49 0.48 8.27
N LEU A 198 -11.43 1.66 8.89
CA LEU A 198 -12.52 2.63 8.88
C LEU A 198 -12.78 3.26 7.49
N THR A 199 -11.74 3.63 6.77
CA THR A 199 -11.89 4.22 5.42
C THR A 199 -12.47 3.21 4.44
N ALA A 200 -12.06 1.92 4.51
CA ALA A 200 -12.61 0.86 3.67
C ALA A 200 -14.11 0.64 3.90
N ILE A 201 -14.55 0.67 5.17
CA ILE A 201 -15.97 0.56 5.54
C ILE A 201 -16.75 1.76 4.98
N ARG A 202 -16.19 2.97 5.10
CA ARG A 202 -16.87 4.20 4.64
C ARG A 202 -17.04 4.27 3.13
N ILE A 203 -16.00 3.92 2.36
CA ILE A 203 -16.07 4.01 0.90
C ILE A 203 -17.00 2.98 0.26
N ALA A 204 -17.39 1.92 0.97
CA ALA A 204 -18.35 0.96 0.47
C ALA A 204 -19.74 1.58 0.22
N ALA A 205 -20.19 2.46 1.12
CA ALA A 205 -21.43 3.21 0.93
C ALA A 205 -21.31 4.24 -0.21
N LEU A 206 -20.15 4.92 -0.33
CA LEU A 206 -19.89 5.85 -1.43
C LEU A 206 -19.89 5.15 -2.80
N ALA A 207 -19.43 3.90 -2.85
CA ALA A 207 -19.48 3.11 -4.09
C ALA A 207 -20.91 2.88 -4.58
N VAL A 208 -21.83 2.56 -3.67
CA VAL A 208 -23.28 2.42 -4.02
C VAL A 208 -23.89 3.76 -4.38
N GLU A 209 -23.55 4.85 -3.69
CA GLU A 209 -23.98 6.22 -4.04
C GLU A 209 -23.48 6.62 -5.44
N ALA A 210 -22.29 6.17 -5.84
CA ALA A 210 -21.76 6.40 -7.18
C ALA A 210 -22.52 5.64 -8.29
N GLY A 211 -23.33 4.65 -7.91
CA GLY A 211 -24.09 3.80 -8.83
C GLY A 211 -23.48 2.42 -9.07
N ILE A 212 -22.51 1.98 -8.27
CA ILE A 212 -22.05 0.58 -8.26
C ILE A 212 -23.18 -0.27 -7.67
N PRO A 213 -23.67 -1.31 -8.39
CA PRO A 213 -24.78 -2.12 -7.89
C PRO A 213 -24.48 -2.82 -6.57
N LYS A 214 -25.49 -2.97 -5.73
CA LYS A 214 -25.42 -3.74 -4.49
C LYS A 214 -24.83 -5.13 -4.77
N GLY A 215 -23.93 -5.59 -3.93
CA GLY A 215 -23.27 -6.89 -4.05
C GLY A 215 -22.02 -6.93 -4.93
N VAL A 216 -21.79 -5.90 -5.76
CA VAL A 216 -20.54 -5.82 -6.56
C VAL A 216 -19.33 -5.51 -5.66
N PHE A 217 -19.51 -4.69 -4.64
CA PHE A 217 -18.45 -4.36 -3.68
C PHE A 217 -18.93 -4.65 -2.27
N ASN A 218 -18.19 -5.50 -1.56
CA ASN A 218 -18.42 -5.89 -0.18
C ASN A 218 -17.17 -5.65 0.67
N VAL A 219 -17.34 -5.30 1.94
CA VAL A 219 -16.23 -5.06 2.89
C VAL A 219 -16.43 -5.91 4.13
N LEU A 220 -15.43 -6.73 4.42
CA LEU A 220 -15.40 -7.63 5.57
C LEU A 220 -14.24 -7.25 6.51
N PRO A 221 -14.46 -6.39 7.51
CA PRO A 221 -13.48 -6.19 8.57
C PRO A 221 -13.35 -7.46 9.43
N GLY A 222 -12.19 -7.64 10.04
CA GLY A 222 -11.88 -8.82 10.86
C GLY A 222 -10.43 -9.26 10.71
N TYR A 223 -10.07 -10.29 11.44
CA TYR A 223 -8.67 -10.74 11.51
C TYR A 223 -8.23 -11.53 10.27
N GLY A 224 -6.94 -11.37 9.91
CA GLY A 224 -6.37 -12.08 8.77
C GLY A 224 -6.44 -13.61 8.89
N HIS A 225 -6.25 -14.13 10.10
CA HIS A 225 -6.28 -15.57 10.39
C HIS A 225 -7.69 -16.19 10.37
N THR A 226 -8.74 -15.38 10.41
CA THR A 226 -10.15 -15.81 10.30
C THR A 226 -10.69 -15.48 8.91
N VAL A 227 -11.28 -14.31 8.70
CA VAL A 227 -11.94 -13.93 7.45
C VAL A 227 -10.96 -13.85 6.26
N GLY A 228 -9.70 -13.40 6.48
CA GLY A 228 -8.69 -13.41 5.42
C GLY A 228 -8.35 -14.82 4.93
N ASN A 229 -8.17 -15.76 5.88
CA ASN A 229 -7.93 -17.15 5.57
C ASN A 229 -9.16 -17.83 4.91
N ALA A 230 -10.37 -17.48 5.35
CA ALA A 230 -11.62 -17.97 4.74
C ALA A 230 -11.72 -17.56 3.26
N LEU A 231 -11.44 -16.30 2.91
CA LEU A 231 -11.39 -15.83 1.53
C LEU A 231 -10.33 -16.56 0.70
N ALA A 232 -9.15 -16.79 1.29
CA ALA A 232 -8.05 -17.48 0.60
C ALA A 232 -8.38 -18.94 0.27
N LEU A 233 -9.11 -19.63 1.13
CA LEU A 233 -9.53 -21.01 0.96
C LEU A 233 -10.84 -21.19 0.17
N HIS A 234 -11.62 -20.11 -0.02
CA HIS A 234 -12.95 -20.22 -0.60
C HIS A 234 -12.92 -20.66 -2.07
N MET A 235 -13.67 -21.69 -2.42
CA MET A 235 -13.68 -22.28 -3.76
C MET A 235 -14.26 -21.36 -4.85
N ASP A 236 -15.16 -20.44 -4.50
CA ASP A 236 -15.81 -19.48 -5.40
C ASP A 236 -15.15 -18.07 -5.41
N VAL A 237 -13.96 -17.94 -4.85
CA VAL A 237 -13.09 -16.77 -5.08
C VAL A 237 -12.15 -17.14 -6.22
N ASP A 238 -12.21 -16.39 -7.34
CA ASP A 238 -11.49 -16.71 -8.57
C ASP A 238 -10.03 -16.22 -8.56
N THR A 239 -9.77 -15.10 -7.90
CA THR A 239 -8.43 -14.55 -7.72
C THR A 239 -8.30 -13.86 -6.39
N LEU A 240 -7.08 -13.85 -5.85
CA LEU A 240 -6.75 -13.17 -4.61
C LEU A 240 -5.68 -12.11 -4.90
N VAL A 241 -5.93 -10.88 -4.48
CA VAL A 241 -4.96 -9.78 -4.55
C VAL A 241 -4.61 -9.34 -3.13
N PHE A 242 -3.33 -9.23 -2.85
CA PHE A 242 -2.82 -8.98 -1.50
C PHE A 242 -1.74 -7.91 -1.51
N THR A 243 -1.79 -7.03 -0.52
CA THR A 243 -0.65 -6.19 -0.13
C THR A 243 -0.44 -6.33 1.37
N GLY A 244 0.79 -6.62 1.80
CA GLY A 244 1.13 -6.79 3.20
C GLY A 244 2.48 -7.49 3.41
N SER A 245 2.65 -8.20 4.54
CA SER A 245 3.94 -8.82 4.87
C SER A 245 4.26 -10.04 4.00
N THR A 246 5.56 -10.24 3.70
CA THR A 246 6.05 -11.42 2.97
C THR A 246 5.67 -12.75 3.65
N LYS A 247 5.58 -12.76 4.98
CA LYS A 247 5.15 -13.95 5.75
C LYS A 247 3.71 -14.35 5.39
N ILE A 248 2.78 -13.39 5.35
CA ILE A 248 1.38 -13.66 4.99
C ILE A 248 1.27 -13.97 3.50
N ALA A 249 2.02 -13.29 2.63
CA ALA A 249 2.06 -13.59 1.20
C ALA A 249 2.36 -15.07 0.92
N LYS A 250 3.37 -15.64 1.60
CA LYS A 250 3.70 -17.07 1.50
C LYS A 250 2.55 -17.98 1.95
N GLN A 251 1.85 -17.62 3.04
CA GLN A 251 0.69 -18.39 3.52
C GLN A 251 -0.45 -18.37 2.51
N LEU A 252 -0.72 -17.24 1.86
CA LEU A 252 -1.78 -17.15 0.85
C LEU A 252 -1.49 -18.02 -0.38
N LEU A 253 -0.22 -18.15 -0.80
CA LEU A 253 0.17 -19.10 -1.85
C LEU A 253 -0.12 -20.56 -1.44
N ILE A 254 0.17 -20.93 -0.19
CA ILE A 254 -0.15 -22.26 0.34
C ILE A 254 -1.66 -22.48 0.31
N ARG A 255 -2.47 -21.50 0.77
CA ARG A 255 -3.93 -21.60 0.79
C ARG A 255 -4.54 -21.71 -0.61
N SER A 256 -3.94 -21.06 -1.60
CA SER A 256 -4.35 -21.26 -3.01
C SER A 256 -4.17 -22.71 -3.45
N GLY A 257 -3.04 -23.33 -3.13
CA GLY A 257 -2.78 -24.73 -3.44
C GLY A 257 -3.68 -25.72 -2.69
N GLU A 258 -4.14 -25.37 -1.49
CA GLU A 258 -5.07 -26.14 -0.66
C GLU A 258 -6.55 -25.98 -1.08
N SER A 259 -6.84 -25.08 -2.00
CA SER A 259 -8.20 -24.78 -2.48
C SER A 259 -8.35 -25.01 -3.99
N ASN A 260 -8.79 -24.00 -4.72
CA ASN A 260 -9.11 -24.08 -6.14
C ASN A 260 -7.96 -23.67 -7.08
N MET A 261 -6.75 -23.54 -6.59
CA MET A 261 -5.57 -23.08 -7.36
C MET A 261 -5.75 -21.64 -7.91
N LYS A 262 -6.57 -20.81 -7.25
CA LYS A 262 -6.75 -19.42 -7.66
C LYS A 262 -5.42 -18.69 -7.78
N ARG A 263 -5.30 -17.78 -8.72
CA ARG A 263 -4.12 -16.91 -8.80
C ARG A 263 -4.03 -16.00 -7.57
N VAL A 264 -2.82 -15.87 -7.04
CA VAL A 264 -2.53 -14.99 -5.90
C VAL A 264 -1.51 -13.96 -6.34
N TRP A 265 -1.94 -12.71 -6.40
CA TRP A 265 -1.13 -11.57 -6.79
C TRP A 265 -0.67 -10.82 -5.55
N LEU A 266 0.63 -10.72 -5.40
CA LEU A 266 1.26 -10.31 -4.16
C LEU A 266 2.06 -9.03 -4.35
N GLU A 267 1.82 -8.07 -3.46
CA GLU A 267 2.69 -6.94 -3.17
C GLU A 267 3.12 -7.07 -1.70
N ALA A 268 4.43 -7.19 -1.47
CA ALA A 268 4.96 -7.47 -0.15
C ALA A 268 6.08 -6.48 0.22
N GLY A 269 6.71 -6.72 1.37
CA GLY A 269 7.68 -5.83 1.96
C GLY A 269 8.91 -5.51 1.12
N GLY A 270 9.69 -4.55 1.57
CA GLY A 270 10.91 -4.10 0.94
C GLY A 270 12.05 -3.82 1.94
N LYS A 271 13.26 -3.75 1.42
CA LYS A 271 14.46 -3.25 2.11
C LYS A 271 15.25 -2.41 1.12
N SER A 272 14.62 -1.33 0.68
CA SER A 272 15.03 -0.57 -0.51
C SER A 272 16.37 0.15 -0.28
N PRO A 273 17.37 -0.03 -1.17
CA PRO A 273 18.60 0.72 -1.14
C PRO A 273 18.40 2.11 -1.77
N ASN A 274 18.95 3.12 -1.13
CA ASN A 274 19.12 4.48 -1.65
C ASN A 274 20.62 4.74 -1.80
N ILE A 275 21.13 4.71 -3.03
CA ILE A 275 22.57 4.73 -3.35
C ILE A 275 22.99 6.13 -3.71
N VAL A 276 23.99 6.68 -3.00
CA VAL A 276 24.52 8.04 -3.23
C VAL A 276 26.00 7.97 -3.57
N PHE A 277 26.32 8.24 -4.85
CA PHE A 277 27.70 8.35 -5.34
C PHE A 277 28.29 9.72 -5.05
N ALA A 278 29.62 9.80 -5.05
CA ALA A 278 30.37 11.06 -4.81
C ALA A 278 30.05 12.17 -5.81
N ASP A 279 29.67 11.79 -7.03
CA ASP A 279 29.27 12.68 -8.11
C ASP A 279 27.77 12.97 -8.17
N ALA A 280 27.02 12.74 -7.08
CA ALA A 280 25.61 13.12 -7.04
C ALA A 280 25.45 14.62 -7.35
N PRO A 281 24.48 15.00 -8.21
CA PRO A 281 24.39 16.37 -8.73
C PRO A 281 24.06 17.40 -7.64
N ASP A 282 23.36 16.99 -6.59
CA ASP A 282 22.99 17.81 -5.44
C ASP A 282 22.96 16.94 -4.18
N LEU A 283 23.99 17.07 -3.35
CA LEU A 283 24.10 16.33 -2.09
C LEU A 283 23.09 16.80 -1.03
N GLN A 284 22.67 18.06 -1.06
CA GLN A 284 21.65 18.56 -0.14
C GLN A 284 20.29 17.94 -0.46
N ALA A 285 19.88 17.97 -1.73
CA ALA A 285 18.65 17.34 -2.19
C ALA A 285 18.65 15.81 -1.93
N ALA A 286 19.80 15.14 -2.15
CA ALA A 286 19.94 13.71 -1.84
C ALA A 286 19.78 13.43 -0.34
N ALA A 287 20.30 14.30 0.53
CA ALA A 287 20.17 14.15 1.98
C ALA A 287 18.74 14.41 2.47
N GLU A 288 18.08 15.44 1.97
CA GLU A 288 16.67 15.74 2.26
C GLU A 288 15.76 14.58 1.80
N SER A 289 16.03 14.07 0.59
CA SER A 289 15.34 12.90 0.04
C SER A 289 15.56 11.63 0.87
N ALA A 290 16.78 11.38 1.37
CA ALA A 290 17.07 10.24 2.22
C ALA A 290 16.35 10.33 3.57
N ALA A 291 16.28 11.52 4.17
CA ALA A 291 15.54 11.78 5.40
C ALA A 291 14.02 11.57 5.17
N GLY A 292 13.47 12.13 4.10
CA GLY A 292 12.07 11.96 3.73
C GLY A 292 11.72 10.50 3.44
N ALA A 293 12.56 9.77 2.70
CA ALA A 293 12.35 8.36 2.33
C ALA A 293 12.23 7.40 3.54
N ILE A 294 12.70 7.81 4.72
CA ILE A 294 12.58 6.99 5.95
C ILE A 294 11.63 7.58 6.97
N ALA A 295 11.40 8.90 6.99
CA ALA A 295 10.57 9.55 7.99
C ALA A 295 9.11 9.73 7.53
N PHE A 296 8.85 9.86 6.22
CA PHE A 296 7.50 9.94 5.65
C PHE A 296 6.64 8.76 6.12
N ASN A 297 5.39 9.03 6.46
CA ASN A 297 4.46 8.06 7.00
C ASN A 297 5.06 7.24 8.16
N GLN A 298 5.85 7.84 9.03
CA GLN A 298 6.54 7.22 10.17
C GLN A 298 7.48 6.06 9.76
N GLY A 299 7.94 6.02 8.50
CA GLY A 299 8.70 4.88 7.94
C GLY A 299 7.86 3.63 7.69
N GLU A 300 6.57 3.71 7.83
CA GLU A 300 5.60 2.64 7.58
C GLU A 300 5.25 2.57 6.08
N VAL A 301 6.30 2.46 5.25
CA VAL A 301 6.24 2.50 3.79
C VAL A 301 6.99 1.29 3.22
N CYS A 302 6.34 0.53 2.34
CA CYS A 302 6.95 -0.65 1.72
C CYS A 302 8.17 -0.32 0.84
N THR A 303 8.20 0.90 0.26
CA THR A 303 9.31 1.42 -0.52
C THR A 303 10.31 2.22 0.31
N ALA A 304 10.17 2.34 1.62
CA ALA A 304 11.05 3.15 2.46
C ALA A 304 12.54 2.91 2.13
N GLY A 305 13.29 4.00 1.93
CA GLY A 305 14.73 3.97 1.63
C GLY A 305 15.57 3.62 2.86
N SER A 306 15.25 2.51 3.49
CA SER A 306 15.74 2.10 4.81
C SER A 306 17.20 1.67 4.85
N ARG A 307 17.84 1.40 3.68
CA ARG A 307 19.28 1.23 3.52
C ARG A 307 19.84 2.40 2.71
N LEU A 308 20.57 3.31 3.35
CA LEU A 308 21.30 4.38 2.71
C LEU A 308 22.73 3.92 2.42
N LEU A 309 23.03 3.66 1.14
CA LEU A 309 24.35 3.27 0.69
C LEU A 309 25.11 4.53 0.24
N VAL A 310 26.22 4.84 0.89
CA VAL A 310 26.98 6.08 0.65
C VAL A 310 28.40 5.74 0.21
N GLU A 311 28.84 6.34 -0.91
CA GLU A 311 30.23 6.20 -1.33
C GLU A 311 31.16 6.74 -0.21
N ARG A 312 32.15 5.94 0.20
CA ARG A 312 32.97 6.22 1.38
C ARG A 312 33.66 7.59 1.33
N SER A 313 34.06 8.03 0.14
CA SER A 313 34.74 9.28 -0.09
C SER A 313 33.94 10.54 0.33
N ILE A 314 32.60 10.44 0.35
CA ILE A 314 31.73 11.57 0.71
C ILE A 314 31.02 11.38 2.06
N LYS A 315 31.16 10.24 2.74
CA LYS A 315 30.39 9.91 3.94
C LYS A 315 30.46 11.02 4.99
N ASP A 316 31.67 11.47 5.32
CA ASP A 316 31.90 12.45 6.40
C ASP A 316 31.28 13.82 6.11
N LYS A 317 31.08 14.14 4.83
CA LYS A 317 30.38 15.34 4.37
C LYS A 317 28.87 15.12 4.27
N PHE A 318 28.42 13.95 3.80
CA PHE A 318 27.03 13.67 3.46
C PHE A 318 26.19 13.29 4.68
N LEU A 319 26.68 12.43 5.57
CA LEU A 319 25.92 11.98 6.75
C LEU A 319 25.48 13.14 7.67
N PRO A 320 26.29 14.18 7.93
CA PRO A 320 25.83 15.36 8.65
C PRO A 320 24.66 16.09 7.98
N LEU A 321 24.59 16.11 6.63
CA LEU A 321 23.46 16.70 5.90
C LEU A 321 22.18 15.87 6.11
N VAL A 322 22.28 14.55 6.06
CA VAL A 322 21.13 13.65 6.33
C VAL A 322 20.60 13.83 7.76
N ILE A 323 21.53 13.89 8.76
CA ILE A 323 21.15 14.13 10.16
C ILE A 323 20.48 15.50 10.32
N ALA A 324 20.99 16.54 9.66
CA ALA A 324 20.40 17.87 9.69
C ALA A 324 19.00 17.89 9.05
N ALA A 325 18.82 17.24 7.89
CA ALA A 325 17.53 17.10 7.22
C ALA A 325 16.52 16.35 8.10
N LEU A 326 16.95 15.25 8.75
CA LEU A 326 16.06 14.45 9.61
C LEU A 326 15.56 15.23 10.83
N LYS A 327 16.29 16.22 11.35
CA LYS A 327 15.83 17.09 12.45
C LYS A 327 14.56 17.88 12.11
N GLY A 328 14.25 18.05 10.83
CA GLY A 328 12.99 18.65 10.36
C GLY A 328 11.79 17.72 10.50
N TRP A 329 12.01 16.41 10.61
CA TRP A 329 10.99 15.39 10.76
C TRP A 329 10.76 15.11 12.25
N LYS A 330 9.70 15.70 12.82
CA LYS A 330 9.45 15.67 14.26
C LYS A 330 8.12 14.98 14.54
N PRO A 331 8.12 13.97 15.43
CA PRO A 331 6.88 13.41 15.94
C PRO A 331 6.00 14.49 16.61
N GLY A 332 4.72 14.47 16.30
CA GLY A 332 3.75 15.43 16.81
C GLY A 332 2.31 14.90 16.73
N ASN A 333 1.36 15.70 17.22
CA ASN A 333 -0.04 15.34 17.12
C ASN A 333 -0.46 15.29 15.64
N PRO A 334 -0.92 14.15 15.10
CA PRO A 334 -1.29 14.00 13.68
C PRO A 334 -2.43 14.92 13.23
N LEU A 335 -3.28 15.40 14.14
CA LEU A 335 -4.33 16.38 13.83
C LEU A 335 -3.82 17.82 13.67
N ASP A 336 -2.55 18.08 13.99
CA ASP A 336 -1.91 19.35 13.70
C ASP A 336 -1.39 19.36 12.25
N PRO A 337 -1.87 20.27 11.38
CA PRO A 337 -1.40 20.34 9.99
C PRO A 337 0.10 20.61 9.81
N ALA A 338 0.78 21.10 10.86
CA ALA A 338 2.23 21.33 10.85
C ALA A 338 3.04 20.06 11.20
N THR A 339 2.40 19.00 11.68
CA THR A 339 3.04 17.72 12.00
C THR A 339 3.41 16.98 10.70
N ASN A 340 4.64 16.44 10.65
CA ASN A 340 5.12 15.66 9.52
C ASN A 340 5.55 14.22 9.87
N VAL A 341 5.56 13.87 11.17
CA VAL A 341 5.71 12.49 11.65
C VAL A 341 4.61 12.21 12.66
N GLY A 342 3.75 11.27 12.35
CA GLY A 342 2.65 10.88 13.20
C GLY A 342 2.99 9.75 14.18
N ALA A 343 1.98 9.05 14.66
CA ALA A 343 2.11 7.87 15.50
C ALA A 343 2.26 6.60 14.66
N LEU A 344 3.04 5.63 15.11
CA LEU A 344 3.05 4.26 14.54
C LEU A 344 1.67 3.63 14.76
N VAL A 345 1.25 2.75 13.86
CA VAL A 345 -0.12 2.25 13.80
C VAL A 345 -0.65 1.63 15.10
N ASP A 346 0.17 1.02 15.91
CA ASP A 346 -0.19 0.46 17.21
C ASP A 346 1.01 0.18 18.12
N THR A 347 0.73 -0.20 19.37
CA THR A 347 1.74 -0.56 20.37
C THR A 347 2.60 -1.75 19.91
N GLN A 348 2.03 -2.72 19.20
CA GLN A 348 2.78 -3.89 18.72
C GLN A 348 3.85 -3.47 17.70
N GLN A 349 3.48 -2.60 16.75
CA GLN A 349 4.42 -2.09 15.75
C GLN A 349 5.47 -1.19 16.39
N MET A 350 5.09 -0.33 17.33
CA MET A 350 6.04 0.47 18.13
C MET A 350 7.06 -0.41 18.83
N ASN A 351 6.63 -1.45 19.53
CA ASN A 351 7.53 -2.38 20.21
C ASN A 351 8.42 -3.15 19.23
N THR A 352 7.90 -3.49 18.04
CA THR A 352 8.69 -4.10 16.98
C THR A 352 9.81 -3.16 16.53
N VAL A 353 9.52 -1.90 16.25
CA VAL A 353 10.52 -0.89 15.87
C VAL A 353 11.58 -0.72 16.95
N LEU A 354 11.17 -0.57 18.23
CA LEU A 354 12.10 -0.46 19.36
C LEU A 354 13.00 -1.69 19.49
N SER A 355 12.45 -2.91 19.26
CA SER A 355 13.26 -4.13 19.29
C SER A 355 14.33 -4.18 18.17
N TYR A 356 14.06 -3.60 17.01
CA TYR A 356 15.08 -3.46 15.95
C TYR A 356 16.13 -2.39 16.30
N ILE A 357 15.76 -1.33 16.98
CA ILE A 357 16.71 -0.33 17.49
C ILE A 357 17.68 -1.01 18.46
N GLU A 358 17.18 -1.83 19.39
CA GLU A 358 18.01 -2.62 20.30
C GLU A 358 18.90 -3.63 19.53
N ALA A 359 18.36 -4.28 18.50
CA ALA A 359 19.14 -5.17 17.67
C ALA A 359 20.30 -4.45 16.95
N GLY A 360 20.07 -3.21 16.47
CA GLY A 360 21.11 -2.38 15.87
C GLY A 360 22.25 -2.10 16.85
N HIS A 361 21.94 -1.79 18.11
CA HIS A 361 22.94 -1.63 19.15
C HIS A 361 23.69 -2.95 19.43
N ALA A 362 22.97 -4.05 19.54
CA ALA A 362 23.55 -5.37 19.81
C ALA A 362 24.48 -5.84 18.68
N ASP A 363 24.15 -5.53 17.42
CA ASP A 363 24.99 -5.81 16.26
C ASP A 363 26.22 -4.88 16.15
N GLY A 364 26.32 -3.85 17.01
CA GLY A 364 27.47 -2.92 17.06
C GLY A 364 27.33 -1.71 16.12
N ALA A 365 26.16 -1.46 15.54
CA ALA A 365 25.91 -0.24 14.77
C ALA A 365 25.90 1.00 15.68
N LYS A 366 26.38 2.12 15.17
CA LYS A 366 26.47 3.38 15.93
C LYS A 366 25.20 4.20 15.75
N LEU A 367 24.42 4.37 16.82
CA LEU A 367 23.31 5.32 16.83
C LEU A 367 23.82 6.76 16.71
N VAL A 368 23.32 7.51 15.73
CA VAL A 368 23.73 8.91 15.47
C VAL A 368 22.56 9.90 15.50
N ALA A 369 21.31 9.40 15.49
CA ALA A 369 20.11 10.21 15.68
C ALA A 369 18.94 9.36 16.19
N GLY A 370 18.03 9.94 16.96
CA GLY A 370 16.80 9.30 17.45
C GLY A 370 17.07 8.15 18.43
N GLY A 371 16.35 7.06 18.26
CA GLY A 371 16.57 5.79 18.94
C GLY A 371 15.64 5.48 20.11
N LYS A 372 14.60 6.27 20.35
CA LYS A 372 13.70 6.06 21.49
C LYS A 372 12.23 6.40 21.22
N ARG A 373 11.38 5.92 22.08
CA ARG A 373 9.99 6.36 22.20
C ARG A 373 9.95 7.84 22.62
N THR A 374 8.96 8.58 22.16
CA THR A 374 8.71 9.98 22.52
C THR A 374 7.21 10.23 22.72
N LEU A 375 6.83 11.40 23.23
CA LEU A 375 5.44 11.82 23.47
C LEU A 375 4.63 10.79 24.29
N GLU A 376 5.27 10.13 25.25
CA GLU A 376 4.67 9.06 26.05
C GLU A 376 3.45 9.55 26.86
N GLU A 377 3.45 10.82 27.26
CA GLU A 377 2.39 11.49 28.01
C GLU A 377 1.07 11.56 27.22
N THR A 378 1.10 11.43 25.91
CA THR A 378 -0.11 11.42 25.07
C THR A 378 -0.90 10.13 25.16
N GLY A 379 -0.27 9.03 25.61
CA GLY A 379 -0.79 7.67 25.50
C GLY A 379 -0.61 7.04 24.11
N GLY A 380 -0.07 7.77 23.14
CA GLY A 380 0.14 7.33 21.75
C GLY A 380 1.44 6.54 21.52
N THR A 381 1.67 6.18 20.27
CA THR A 381 2.71 5.23 19.83
C THR A 381 3.79 5.91 18.99
N TYR A 382 4.52 6.86 19.53
CA TYR A 382 5.49 7.68 18.82
C TYR A 382 6.93 7.19 19.02
N VAL A 383 7.71 7.14 17.93
CA VAL A 383 9.14 6.83 17.93
C VAL A 383 9.90 7.90 17.15
N GLU A 384 11.04 8.32 17.66
CA GLU A 384 11.91 9.28 16.97
C GLU A 384 12.48 8.69 15.68
N PRO A 385 12.50 9.43 14.55
CA PRO A 385 13.27 9.04 13.37
C PRO A 385 14.72 8.78 13.75
N THR A 386 15.21 7.59 13.35
CA THR A 386 16.43 6.99 13.90
C THR A 386 17.44 6.72 12.79
N ILE A 387 18.72 7.00 13.02
CA ILE A 387 19.82 6.70 12.09
C ILE A 387 20.89 5.88 12.81
N PHE A 388 21.24 4.73 12.21
CA PHE A 388 22.43 3.96 12.54
C PHE A 388 23.51 4.12 11.49
N ASP A 389 24.74 4.44 11.93
CA ASP A 389 25.96 4.51 11.12
C ASP A 389 26.85 3.29 11.33
N GLY A 390 27.72 3.02 10.37
CA GLY A 390 28.65 1.88 10.43
C GLY A 390 27.94 0.53 10.31
N VAL A 391 26.77 0.51 9.69
CA VAL A 391 26.01 -0.71 9.46
C VAL A 391 26.68 -1.56 8.37
N THR A 392 26.81 -2.86 8.59
CA THR A 392 27.16 -3.82 7.55
C THR A 392 25.90 -4.48 6.99
N ASN A 393 25.96 -4.96 5.74
CA ASN A 393 24.78 -5.58 5.13
C ASN A 393 24.34 -6.89 5.81
N ALA A 394 25.22 -7.51 6.62
CA ALA A 394 24.90 -8.73 7.39
C ALA A 394 24.10 -8.45 8.67
N MET A 395 24.06 -7.22 9.16
CA MET A 395 23.33 -6.86 10.38
C MET A 395 21.83 -7.01 10.18
N LYS A 396 21.11 -7.38 11.25
CA LYS A 396 19.66 -7.59 11.23
C LYS A 396 18.89 -6.38 10.71
N ILE A 397 19.27 -5.18 11.14
CA ILE A 397 18.64 -3.92 10.72
C ILE A 397 18.86 -3.57 9.23
N ALA A 398 19.84 -4.21 8.55
CA ALA A 398 20.08 -4.06 7.12
C ALA A 398 19.35 -5.10 6.27
N GLN A 399 19.00 -6.26 6.83
CA GLN A 399 18.39 -7.37 6.10
C GLN A 399 16.89 -7.49 6.29
N GLU A 400 16.37 -7.17 7.47
CA GLU A 400 14.96 -7.35 7.79
C GLU A 400 14.17 -6.04 7.65
N GLU A 401 12.92 -6.13 7.21
CA GLU A 401 12.00 -4.99 7.12
C GLU A 401 11.54 -4.58 8.52
N ILE A 402 11.89 -3.36 8.93
CA ILE A 402 11.52 -2.82 10.25
C ILE A 402 10.11 -2.24 10.23
N PHE A 403 9.74 -1.63 9.10
CA PHE A 403 8.47 -0.93 8.87
C PHE A 403 8.22 0.18 9.91
N GLY A 404 9.23 1.03 10.07
CA GLY A 404 9.28 2.16 10.99
C GLY A 404 10.45 3.09 10.64
N PRO A 405 10.60 4.24 11.33
CA PRO A 405 11.50 5.32 10.91
C PRO A 405 12.97 5.03 11.30
N VAL A 406 13.55 3.94 10.83
CA VAL A 406 14.92 3.51 11.15
C VAL A 406 15.76 3.35 9.88
N LEU A 407 16.78 4.19 9.73
CA LEU A 407 17.70 4.25 8.61
C LEU A 407 19.03 3.57 8.95
N SER A 408 19.47 2.66 8.08
CA SER A 408 20.77 1.97 8.16
C SER A 408 21.72 2.56 7.13
N VAL A 409 22.84 3.15 7.59
CA VAL A 409 23.87 3.75 6.72
C VAL A 409 25.00 2.77 6.51
N ILE A 410 25.23 2.40 5.25
CA ILE A 410 26.23 1.44 4.77
C ILE A 410 27.18 2.19 3.82
N THR A 411 28.47 1.97 3.90
CA THR A 411 29.44 2.56 2.96
C THR A 411 29.87 1.55 1.91
N PHE A 412 30.23 2.06 0.72
CA PHE A 412 30.82 1.30 -0.38
C PHE A 412 31.98 2.06 -1.02
N ASP A 413 32.83 1.37 -1.78
CA ASP A 413 34.02 1.92 -2.42
C ASP A 413 33.94 1.95 -3.96
N SER A 414 33.03 1.15 -4.58
CA SER A 414 32.84 1.12 -6.03
C SER A 414 31.37 0.91 -6.43
N ALA A 415 31.03 1.18 -7.68
CA ALA A 415 29.68 0.96 -8.19
C ALA A 415 29.30 -0.53 -8.16
N GLU A 416 30.25 -1.42 -8.43
CA GLU A 416 30.05 -2.88 -8.38
C GLU A 416 29.73 -3.34 -6.97
N GLU A 417 30.43 -2.81 -5.97
CA GLU A 417 30.16 -3.10 -4.55
C GLU A 417 28.79 -2.57 -4.13
N ALA A 418 28.44 -1.31 -4.51
CA ALA A 418 27.11 -0.75 -4.23
C ALA A 418 25.99 -1.62 -4.79
N ILE A 419 26.13 -2.08 -6.05
CA ILE A 419 25.17 -2.98 -6.70
C ILE A 419 25.10 -4.33 -5.98
N ALA A 420 26.25 -4.91 -5.60
CA ALA A 420 26.30 -6.16 -4.86
C ALA A 420 25.56 -6.05 -3.52
N ILE A 421 25.87 -5.04 -2.70
CA ILE A 421 25.20 -4.77 -1.42
C ILE A 421 23.70 -4.52 -1.63
N ALA A 422 23.33 -3.71 -2.62
CA ALA A 422 21.95 -3.36 -2.92
C ALA A 422 21.11 -4.60 -3.24
N ASN A 423 21.67 -5.53 -4.02
CA ASN A 423 21.00 -6.74 -4.46
C ASN A 423 21.07 -7.90 -3.42
N ASP A 424 21.96 -7.83 -2.42
CA ASP A 424 22.10 -8.85 -1.39
C ASP A 424 21.04 -8.67 -0.29
N THR A 425 19.82 -8.99 -0.65
CA THR A 425 18.61 -9.02 0.19
C THR A 425 17.58 -9.96 -0.43
N GLN A 426 16.68 -10.48 0.37
CA GLN A 426 15.54 -11.26 -0.13
C GLN A 426 14.48 -10.42 -0.85
N TYR A 427 14.52 -9.10 -0.70
CA TYR A 427 13.56 -8.15 -1.26
C TYR A 427 14.00 -7.58 -2.61
N GLY A 428 13.07 -6.93 -3.29
CA GLY A 428 13.32 -6.26 -4.56
C GLY A 428 12.15 -5.34 -4.98
N LEU A 429 11.63 -4.53 -4.03
CA LEU A 429 10.51 -3.64 -4.32
C LEU A 429 10.96 -2.38 -5.04
N ALA A 430 11.86 -1.62 -4.39
CA ALA A 430 12.32 -0.36 -4.94
C ALA A 430 13.81 -0.13 -4.69
N ALA A 431 14.39 0.85 -5.40
CA ALA A 431 15.75 1.36 -5.21
C ALA A 431 15.87 2.79 -5.74
N ALA A 432 16.88 3.52 -5.29
CA ALA A 432 17.24 4.81 -5.88
C ALA A 432 18.74 4.96 -6.06
N VAL A 433 19.14 5.81 -7.02
CA VAL A 433 20.52 6.09 -7.40
C VAL A 433 20.72 7.58 -7.59
N TRP A 434 21.73 8.14 -6.96
CA TRP A 434 22.13 9.55 -7.09
C TRP A 434 23.50 9.64 -7.73
N THR A 435 23.60 10.18 -8.94
CA THR A 435 24.82 10.39 -9.71
C THR A 435 24.58 11.42 -10.82
N ALA A 436 25.60 12.21 -11.16
CA ALA A 436 25.57 13.11 -12.32
C ALA A 436 25.96 12.39 -13.62
N ASP A 437 26.59 11.21 -13.54
CA ASP A 437 26.99 10.42 -14.71
C ASP A 437 25.81 9.62 -15.26
N ILE A 438 25.35 9.98 -16.45
CA ILE A 438 24.20 9.34 -17.11
C ILE A 438 24.45 7.84 -17.38
N SER A 439 25.67 7.45 -17.75
CA SER A 439 26.01 6.05 -18.00
C SER A 439 25.98 5.24 -16.72
N LYS A 440 26.56 5.76 -15.63
CA LYS A 440 26.51 5.15 -14.30
C LYS A 440 25.07 5.00 -13.82
N ALA A 441 24.24 6.05 -13.99
CA ALA A 441 22.82 6.02 -13.63
C ALA A 441 22.08 4.87 -14.32
N HIS A 442 22.19 4.78 -15.65
CA HIS A 442 21.51 3.74 -16.43
C HIS A 442 22.04 2.33 -16.14
N LEU A 443 23.36 2.16 -16.07
CA LEU A 443 23.97 0.84 -15.81
C LEU A 443 23.66 0.34 -14.41
N THR A 444 23.71 1.22 -13.39
CA THR A 444 23.33 0.87 -12.02
C THR A 444 21.85 0.53 -11.96
N ALA A 445 20.97 1.37 -12.48
CA ALA A 445 19.53 1.10 -12.49
C ALA A 445 19.19 -0.23 -13.17
N LYS A 446 19.84 -0.56 -14.30
CA LYS A 446 19.67 -1.84 -15.00
C LYS A 446 20.16 -3.05 -14.20
N ALA A 447 21.21 -2.87 -13.39
CA ALA A 447 21.79 -3.95 -12.58
C ALA A 447 21.03 -4.21 -11.28
N LEU A 448 20.25 -3.25 -10.79
CA LEU A 448 19.45 -3.38 -9.57
C LEU A 448 18.26 -4.32 -9.77
N ARG A 449 18.08 -5.25 -8.84
CA ARG A 449 16.99 -6.25 -8.85
C ARG A 449 15.79 -5.71 -8.07
N ALA A 450 15.19 -4.62 -8.56
CA ALA A 450 14.04 -3.93 -7.99
C ALA A 450 12.97 -3.65 -9.04
N GLY A 451 11.71 -3.62 -8.62
CA GLY A 451 10.59 -3.35 -9.51
C GLY A 451 10.45 -1.89 -9.89
N SER A 452 10.87 -0.98 -9.00
CA SER A 452 10.95 0.47 -9.26
C SER A 452 12.34 0.97 -8.96
N VAL A 453 12.93 1.76 -9.86
CA VAL A 453 14.24 2.39 -9.65
C VAL A 453 14.14 3.87 -10.00
N TRP A 454 14.51 4.73 -9.06
CA TRP A 454 14.55 6.17 -9.24
C TRP A 454 15.98 6.65 -9.45
N VAL A 455 16.14 7.70 -10.24
CA VAL A 455 17.42 8.35 -10.47
C VAL A 455 17.30 9.83 -10.08
N ASN A 456 18.17 10.28 -9.19
CA ASN A 456 18.22 11.64 -8.65
C ASN A 456 16.89 12.12 -8.05
N GLN A 457 16.12 11.21 -7.52
CA GLN A 457 14.88 11.39 -6.76
C GLN A 457 14.57 10.14 -5.95
N TYR A 458 13.56 10.20 -5.06
CA TYR A 458 13.01 9.05 -4.37
C TYR A 458 11.48 9.10 -4.39
N ASP A 459 10.84 7.93 -4.58
CA ASP A 459 9.39 7.70 -4.55
C ASP A 459 8.56 8.57 -5.53
N GLY A 460 9.19 9.04 -6.63
CA GLY A 460 8.49 9.73 -7.71
C GLY A 460 7.71 8.77 -8.61
N GLY A 461 6.68 9.29 -9.27
CA GLY A 461 5.89 8.54 -10.26
C GLY A 461 4.38 8.73 -10.11
N ASP A 462 3.64 8.15 -11.06
CA ASP A 462 2.19 8.26 -11.13
C ASP A 462 1.51 6.93 -11.50
N MET A 463 0.24 6.99 -11.93
CA MET A 463 -0.52 5.80 -12.33
C MET A 463 -0.11 5.21 -13.67
N THR A 464 0.74 5.86 -14.47
CA THR A 464 1.12 5.38 -15.82
C THR A 464 2.22 4.32 -15.79
N ALA A 465 3.03 4.28 -14.72
CA ALA A 465 4.09 3.29 -14.54
C ALA A 465 3.65 2.13 -13.63
N PRO A 466 4.04 0.87 -13.93
CA PRO A 466 3.71 -0.26 -13.08
C PRO A 466 4.45 -0.17 -11.74
N PHE A 467 3.79 -0.61 -10.68
CA PHE A 467 4.35 -0.74 -9.34
C PHE A 467 4.31 -2.20 -8.90
N GLY A 468 5.40 -2.72 -8.35
CA GLY A 468 5.46 -4.07 -7.79
C GLY A 468 6.87 -4.62 -7.68
N GLY A 469 7.03 -5.67 -6.88
CA GLY A 469 8.32 -6.19 -6.48
C GLY A 469 8.91 -7.28 -7.37
N PHE A 470 10.23 -7.45 -7.24
CA PHE A 470 10.97 -8.64 -7.63
C PHE A 470 11.19 -9.52 -6.40
N LYS A 471 11.71 -10.72 -6.57
CA LYS A 471 12.06 -11.65 -5.49
C LYS A 471 10.87 -11.86 -4.52
N GLN A 472 11.11 -11.76 -3.20
CA GLN A 472 10.06 -11.97 -2.20
C GLN A 472 9.22 -10.70 -1.91
N SER A 473 9.43 -9.62 -2.65
CA SER A 473 8.56 -8.44 -2.59
C SER A 473 7.27 -8.59 -3.40
N GLY A 474 7.10 -9.67 -4.15
CA GLY A 474 5.83 -9.99 -4.79
C GLY A 474 5.96 -10.45 -6.23
N ASN A 475 4.81 -10.73 -6.85
CA ASN A 475 4.70 -11.29 -8.20
C ASN A 475 3.67 -10.57 -9.09
N GLY A 476 2.95 -9.58 -8.56
CA GLY A 476 1.98 -8.78 -9.29
C GLY A 476 2.54 -7.42 -9.72
N ARG A 477 1.69 -6.67 -10.41
CA ARG A 477 1.90 -5.24 -10.67
C ARG A 477 0.62 -4.49 -10.37
N ASP A 478 0.72 -3.45 -9.55
CA ASP A 478 -0.30 -2.43 -9.39
C ASP A 478 0.02 -1.26 -10.32
N LYS A 479 -0.91 -0.32 -10.43
CA LYS A 479 -0.84 0.83 -11.35
C LYS A 479 -0.66 0.42 -12.82
N SER A 480 -0.67 1.37 -13.71
CA SER A 480 -0.59 1.23 -15.17
C SER A 480 -1.59 0.24 -15.77
N LEU A 481 -1.56 0.08 -17.08
CA LEU A 481 -2.41 -0.90 -17.77
C LEU A 481 -2.07 -2.35 -17.37
N HIS A 482 -0.85 -2.61 -16.87
CA HIS A 482 -0.45 -3.93 -16.38
C HIS A 482 -1.24 -4.39 -15.14
N ALA A 483 -1.84 -3.47 -14.37
CA ALA A 483 -2.67 -3.83 -13.23
C ALA A 483 -3.90 -4.65 -13.63
N PHE A 484 -4.40 -4.46 -14.85
CA PHE A 484 -5.62 -5.11 -15.33
C PHE A 484 -5.44 -6.60 -15.63
N ASP A 485 -4.22 -7.05 -15.89
CA ASP A 485 -3.90 -8.46 -16.15
C ASP A 485 -4.25 -9.38 -14.96
N LYS A 486 -4.31 -8.83 -13.75
CA LYS A 486 -4.70 -9.56 -12.53
C LYS A 486 -6.20 -9.86 -12.46
N TYR A 487 -7.00 -9.13 -13.19
CA TYR A 487 -8.46 -9.09 -13.07
C TYR A 487 -9.17 -9.53 -14.34
N THR A 488 -8.40 -9.98 -15.33
CA THR A 488 -8.95 -10.49 -16.60
C THR A 488 -8.35 -11.82 -16.99
N GLU A 489 -9.14 -12.63 -17.71
CA GLU A 489 -8.72 -13.87 -18.36
C GLU A 489 -8.76 -13.68 -19.88
N LEU A 490 -7.76 -14.23 -20.57
CA LEU A 490 -7.74 -14.26 -22.02
C LEU A 490 -8.51 -15.49 -22.53
N LYS A 491 -9.48 -15.25 -23.42
CA LYS A 491 -10.23 -16.30 -24.08
C LYS A 491 -10.01 -16.27 -25.60
N ALA A 492 -9.56 -17.38 -26.17
CA ALA A 492 -9.46 -17.55 -27.62
C ALA A 492 -10.75 -18.13 -28.17
N THR A 493 -11.38 -17.46 -29.15
CA THR A 493 -12.56 -17.92 -29.87
C THR A 493 -12.25 -18.06 -31.34
N TRP A 494 -12.43 -19.28 -31.88
CA TRP A 494 -12.20 -19.58 -33.29
C TRP A 494 -13.53 -19.72 -34.01
N ILE A 495 -13.71 -19.00 -35.10
CA ILE A 495 -14.91 -18.99 -35.92
C ILE A 495 -14.52 -19.47 -37.31
N LYS A 496 -15.17 -20.52 -37.81
CA LYS A 496 -15.09 -20.91 -39.21
C LYS A 496 -16.05 -20.03 -40.01
N LEU A 497 -15.57 -19.36 -41.06
CA LEU A 497 -16.37 -18.50 -41.95
C LEU A 497 -17.00 -19.26 -43.09
#